data_e0430525c3577f306deef9ef2782dd94
#
_entry.id   e0430525c3577f306deef9ef2782dd94
#
_cell.length_a   1.000
_cell.length_b   1.000
_cell.length_c   1.000
_cell.angle_alpha   90.00
_cell.angle_beta   90.00
_cell.angle_gamma   90.00
#
_symmetry.space_group_name_H-M   'P 1'
#
loop_
_entity.id
_entity.type
_entity.pdbx_description
1 polymer ?
#
loop_
_entity_poly.entity_id
_entity_poly.type
_entity_poly.pdbx_seq_one_letter_code
_entity_poly.pdbx_strand_id
1 'polypeptide(L)'
;RQMCIRDSYYLEQPADDSDTVVVYGLLDSPSVSGAYRFAITNGEVLVMDIDSALYPRKAIERLGIGPCTSMYQTGENDRRMDWDWRPEIHDTDGLAMWTGGGEWIWRPLCNPPHLRFNMFVDENPRGFGLLQRDRNFDHYQDDGVFYEKRPCLWVEPKSGWGKGSVQLVEIPTVDETFDNIVAFWNPQAKPQPGQELLMGYRLYWGAHPPASSPLAHCMATRTGLGGIVGQKRSHFSWRFAVDFAGGELAALAKDPKAKVEAVLQVSRGTTEIVSARPLHELKGYRAMFDLVPPDEGTQQIDIRLFLRANGKPLTETWLYQWTPPPASERKIY
;
A
#
# COMPACT_ATOMS: atom_id res chain seq x y z
N ARG A 1 9.46 13.65 -16.41
CA ARG A 1 10.26 14.90 -16.29
C ARG A 1 9.77 15.63 -15.06
N GLN A 2 10.67 15.90 -14.12
CA GLN A 2 10.36 16.72 -12.94
C GLN A 2 10.05 18.14 -13.41
N MET A 3 8.82 18.58 -13.24
CA MET A 3 8.34 19.91 -13.70
C MET A 3 8.51 21.02 -12.67
N CYS A 4 8.98 20.69 -11.46
CA CYS A 4 9.27 21.65 -10.41
C CYS A 4 10.77 21.89 -10.36
N ILE A 5 11.17 23.15 -10.45
CA ILE A 5 12.55 23.57 -10.23
C ILE A 5 12.67 23.82 -8.72
N ARG A 6 13.50 23.06 -8.05
CA ARG A 6 13.97 23.42 -6.71
C ARG A 6 15.09 24.41 -6.89
N ASP A 7 14.80 25.64 -6.54
CA ASP A 7 15.66 26.74 -6.87
C ASP A 7 16.92 26.78 -5.99
N SER A 8 16.76 26.47 -4.69
CA SER A 8 17.88 26.51 -3.77
C SER A 8 17.66 25.61 -2.57
N TYR A 9 18.77 25.07 -2.04
CA TYR A 9 18.84 24.41 -0.76
C TYR A 9 19.77 25.17 0.18
N TYR A 10 19.37 25.26 1.44
CA TYR A 10 20.18 25.84 2.51
C TYR A 10 20.35 24.78 3.58
N LEU A 11 21.59 24.57 4.01
CA LEU A 11 21.94 23.65 5.08
C LEU A 11 22.28 24.50 6.32
N GLU A 12 21.62 24.19 7.41
CA GLU A 12 21.98 24.76 8.72
C GLU A 12 23.16 23.96 9.28
N GLN A 13 24.19 24.66 9.76
CA GLN A 13 25.32 23.99 10.40
C GLN A 13 24.84 23.39 11.73
N PRO A 14 24.88 22.06 11.88
CA PRO A 14 24.48 21.45 13.13
C PRO A 14 25.48 21.74 14.26
N ALA A 15 25.04 21.65 15.51
CA ALA A 15 25.96 21.60 16.64
C ALA A 15 26.82 20.32 16.59
N ASP A 16 28.01 20.37 17.20
CA ASP A 16 29.01 19.28 17.08
C ASP A 16 28.50 17.90 17.56
N ASP A 17 27.54 17.87 18.48
CA ASP A 17 26.96 16.67 19.06
C ASP A 17 25.50 16.40 18.59
N SER A 18 25.05 17.10 17.56
CA SER A 18 23.69 16.96 17.04
C SER A 18 23.53 15.73 16.14
N ASP A 19 22.52 14.94 16.39
CA ASP A 19 22.05 13.85 15.52
C ASP A 19 21.07 14.33 14.42
N THR A 20 20.80 15.66 14.40
CA THR A 20 19.79 16.29 13.52
C THR A 20 20.44 17.29 12.58
N VAL A 21 20.11 17.19 11.30
CA VAL A 21 20.46 18.14 10.24
C VAL A 21 19.22 18.86 9.76
N VAL A 22 19.29 20.19 9.66
CA VAL A 22 18.18 21.00 9.13
C VAL A 22 18.50 21.44 7.70
N VAL A 23 17.56 21.17 6.79
CA VAL A 23 17.63 21.56 5.39
C VAL A 23 16.41 22.40 5.05
N TYR A 24 16.62 23.53 4.37
CA TYR A 24 15.54 24.32 3.78
C TYR A 24 15.58 24.16 2.27
N GLY A 25 14.40 24.03 1.65
CA GLY A 25 14.25 23.95 0.20
C GLY A 25 13.27 25.02 -0.29
N LEU A 26 13.66 25.74 -1.31
CA LEU A 26 12.74 26.61 -2.06
C LEU A 26 12.18 25.84 -3.25
N LEU A 27 10.86 25.94 -3.42
CA LEU A 27 10.14 25.38 -4.56
C LEU A 27 9.70 26.54 -5.44
N ASP A 28 10.10 26.51 -6.68
CA ASP A 28 9.60 27.43 -7.71
C ASP A 28 9.08 26.65 -8.93
N SER A 29 7.86 26.94 -9.35
CA SER A 29 7.25 26.33 -10.50
C SER A 29 6.19 27.25 -11.10
N PRO A 30 5.75 27.01 -12.34
CA PRO A 30 4.67 27.78 -12.96
C PRO A 30 3.34 27.72 -12.23
N SER A 31 3.13 26.72 -11.36
CA SER A 31 1.84 26.47 -10.69
C SER A 31 1.86 26.81 -9.20
N VAL A 32 3.02 26.69 -8.55
CA VAL A 32 3.16 26.90 -7.10
C VAL A 32 4.57 27.34 -6.76
N SER A 33 4.71 28.27 -5.84
CA SER A 33 5.96 28.50 -5.11
C SER A 33 5.81 28.03 -3.67
N GLY A 34 6.93 27.77 -3.00
CA GLY A 34 6.85 27.32 -1.62
C GLY A 34 8.21 27.24 -0.96
N ALA A 35 8.16 27.03 0.35
CA ALA A 35 9.33 26.77 1.18
C ALA A 35 9.08 25.51 2.02
N TYR A 36 10.12 24.73 2.17
CA TYR A 36 10.14 23.53 3.00
C TYR A 36 11.25 23.65 4.03
N ARG A 37 10.97 23.17 5.24
CA ARG A 37 11.95 22.89 6.26
C ARG A 37 11.93 21.41 6.56
N PHE A 38 13.08 20.76 6.50
CA PHE A 38 13.29 19.36 6.83
C PHE A 38 14.24 19.29 8.03
N ALA A 39 13.76 18.84 9.18
CA ALA A 39 14.63 18.45 10.28
C ALA A 39 14.80 16.94 10.21
N ILE A 40 16.01 16.48 9.87
CA ILE A 40 16.34 15.09 9.59
C ILE A 40 17.14 14.56 10.77
N THR A 41 16.53 13.67 11.53
CA THR A 41 17.16 13.02 12.69
C THR A 41 17.49 11.58 12.36
N ASN A 42 18.77 11.22 12.51
CA ASN A 42 19.23 9.85 12.33
C ASN A 42 19.08 9.06 13.63
N GLY A 43 18.65 7.79 13.51
CA GLY A 43 18.46 6.88 14.62
C GLY A 43 18.21 5.47 14.10
N GLU A 44 17.65 4.60 14.91
CA GLU A 44 17.18 3.28 14.48
C GLU A 44 16.14 3.40 13.35
N VAL A 45 15.33 4.44 13.43
CA VAL A 45 14.43 4.91 12.37
C VAL A 45 14.85 6.33 12.01
N LEU A 46 15.08 6.60 10.72
CA LEU A 46 15.33 7.95 10.26
C LEU A 46 14.02 8.71 10.23
N VAL A 47 13.96 9.85 10.92
CA VAL A 47 12.78 10.70 10.99
C VAL A 47 13.06 12.02 10.28
N MET A 48 12.18 12.39 9.35
CA MET A 48 12.17 13.74 8.75
C MET A 48 10.93 14.48 9.26
N ASP A 49 11.13 15.47 10.11
CA ASP A 49 10.06 16.40 10.53
C ASP A 49 9.98 17.53 9.50
N ILE A 50 8.85 17.64 8.82
CA ILE A 50 8.67 18.49 7.65
C ILE A 50 7.60 19.54 7.92
N ASP A 51 7.96 20.81 7.65
CA ASP A 51 7.04 21.93 7.56
C ASP A 51 7.11 22.52 6.15
N SER A 52 5.97 22.83 5.57
CA SER A 52 5.91 23.48 4.27
C SER A 52 4.89 24.59 4.22
N ALA A 53 5.24 25.65 3.49
CA ALA A 53 4.35 26.74 3.13
C ALA A 53 4.29 26.80 1.60
N LEU A 54 3.09 26.59 1.04
CA LEU A 54 2.86 26.56 -0.41
C LEU A 54 1.94 27.69 -0.81
N TYR A 55 2.30 28.34 -1.92
CA TYR A 55 1.59 29.50 -2.47
C TYR A 55 1.21 29.24 -3.94
N PRO A 56 -0.03 28.79 -4.19
CA PRO A 56 -0.50 28.53 -5.56
C PRO A 56 -0.49 29.79 -6.42
N ARG A 57 0.05 29.68 -7.63
CA ARG A 57 0.00 30.71 -8.69
C ARG A 57 -1.15 30.48 -9.65
N LYS A 58 -1.62 29.23 -9.71
CA LYS A 58 -2.76 28.76 -10.50
C LYS A 58 -3.64 27.87 -9.65
N ALA A 59 -4.90 27.69 -10.07
CA ALA A 59 -5.72 26.61 -9.50
C ALA A 59 -5.05 25.26 -9.73
N ILE A 60 -4.95 24.46 -8.67
CA ILE A 60 -4.31 23.13 -8.70
C ILE A 60 -5.40 22.08 -8.57
N GLU A 61 -5.60 21.29 -9.62
CA GLU A 61 -6.60 20.23 -9.64
C GLU A 61 -6.22 19.05 -8.74
N ARG A 62 -4.91 18.78 -8.63
CA ARG A 62 -4.38 17.68 -7.81
C ARG A 62 -3.07 18.10 -7.18
N LEU A 63 -3.07 18.22 -5.86
CA LEU A 63 -1.90 18.53 -5.07
C LEU A 63 -1.48 17.27 -4.30
N GLY A 64 -0.27 16.78 -4.53
CA GLY A 64 0.29 15.65 -3.78
C GLY A 64 1.05 16.11 -2.55
N ILE A 65 0.58 15.75 -1.35
CA ILE A 65 1.25 16.01 -0.09
C ILE A 65 1.82 14.69 0.47
N GLY A 66 3.05 14.73 0.98
CA GLY A 66 3.73 13.56 1.51
C GLY A 66 3.91 12.46 0.46
N PRO A 67 4.49 12.77 -0.73
CA PRO A 67 4.61 11.77 -1.79
C PRO A 67 5.60 10.67 -1.40
N CYS A 68 5.17 9.42 -1.62
CA CYS A 68 5.96 8.21 -1.52
C CYS A 68 6.11 7.62 -2.91
N THR A 69 7.32 7.26 -3.31
CA THR A 69 7.60 6.53 -4.55
C THR A 69 8.14 5.15 -4.25
N SER A 70 7.87 4.19 -5.11
CA SER A 70 8.32 2.82 -4.99
C SER A 70 8.32 2.14 -6.36
N MET A 71 8.86 0.93 -6.41
CA MET A 71 8.84 0.09 -7.59
C MET A 71 8.17 -1.25 -7.25
N TYR A 72 7.35 -1.77 -8.20
CA TYR A 72 6.73 -3.08 -8.13
C TYR A 72 6.65 -3.68 -9.54
N GLN A 73 7.44 -4.71 -9.81
CA GLN A 73 7.42 -5.45 -11.07
C GLN A 73 6.58 -6.71 -10.97
N THR A 74 6.88 -7.57 -10.01
CA THR A 74 6.24 -8.87 -9.79
C THR A 74 6.31 -9.26 -8.31
N GLY A 75 5.34 -10.04 -7.86
CA GLY A 75 5.27 -10.59 -6.52
C GLY A 75 4.25 -11.72 -6.42
N GLU A 76 4.05 -12.26 -5.23
CA GLU A 76 3.21 -13.45 -5.01
C GLU A 76 1.73 -13.27 -5.41
N ASN A 77 1.23 -12.05 -5.41
CA ASN A 77 -0.15 -11.69 -5.77
C ASN A 77 -0.34 -11.25 -7.22
N ASP A 78 0.73 -10.83 -7.90
CA ASP A 78 0.69 -10.38 -9.30
C ASP A 78 1.94 -10.85 -10.03
N ARG A 79 1.75 -11.86 -10.88
CA ARG A 79 2.80 -12.49 -11.68
C ARG A 79 2.76 -12.11 -13.14
N ARG A 80 2.19 -10.97 -13.48
CA ARG A 80 2.09 -10.52 -14.86
C ARG A 80 3.45 -10.38 -15.55
N MET A 81 4.49 -9.98 -14.79
CA MET A 81 5.86 -9.74 -15.27
C MET A 81 6.90 -10.61 -14.55
N ASP A 82 6.60 -11.91 -14.38
CA ASP A 82 7.45 -12.91 -13.71
C ASP A 82 8.42 -13.62 -14.68
N TRP A 83 8.92 -12.92 -15.66
CA TRP A 83 9.88 -13.45 -16.62
C TRP A 83 11.32 -13.55 -16.10
N ASP A 84 11.60 -12.94 -14.96
CA ASP A 84 12.89 -12.97 -14.27
C ASP A 84 13.01 -14.26 -13.42
N TRP A 85 14.24 -14.64 -13.12
CA TRP A 85 14.53 -15.81 -12.26
C TRP A 85 14.21 -15.56 -10.79
N ARG A 86 14.16 -14.29 -10.35
CA ARG A 86 13.81 -13.90 -9.00
C ARG A 86 12.29 -14.04 -8.80
N PRO A 87 11.83 -14.69 -7.70
CA PRO A 87 10.41 -14.91 -7.49
C PRO A 87 9.61 -13.61 -7.32
N GLU A 88 10.20 -12.62 -6.64
CA GLU A 88 9.60 -11.31 -6.38
C GLU A 88 10.59 -10.18 -6.64
N ILE A 89 10.12 -9.07 -7.19
CA ILE A 89 10.91 -7.88 -7.50
C ILE A 89 10.07 -6.66 -7.16
N HIS A 90 10.29 -6.07 -5.97
CA HIS A 90 9.62 -4.86 -5.54
C HIS A 90 10.30 -4.21 -4.33
N ASP A 91 10.31 -2.88 -4.28
CA ASP A 91 10.82 -2.11 -3.14
C ASP A 91 9.84 -2.11 -1.96
N THR A 92 8.54 -2.19 -2.24
CA THR A 92 7.48 -2.31 -1.24
C THR A 92 6.36 -3.22 -1.73
N ASP A 93 5.73 -3.95 -0.82
CA ASP A 93 4.68 -4.92 -1.14
C ASP A 93 3.26 -4.37 -0.97
N GLY A 94 3.09 -3.23 -0.29
CA GLY A 94 1.75 -2.67 -0.12
C GLY A 94 1.68 -1.25 0.42
N LEU A 95 0.50 -0.66 0.22
CA LEU A 95 0.08 0.60 0.83
C LEU A 95 -0.67 0.30 2.13
N ALA A 96 -0.16 0.78 3.26
CA ALA A 96 -0.87 0.79 4.53
C ALA A 96 -1.51 2.16 4.76
N MET A 97 -2.71 2.17 5.34
CA MET A 97 -3.43 3.39 5.70
C MET A 97 -4.04 3.25 7.09
N TRP A 98 -3.85 4.27 7.92
CA TRP A 98 -4.53 4.43 9.18
C TRP A 98 -5.49 5.61 9.07
N THR A 99 -6.77 5.31 8.90
CA THR A 99 -7.79 6.32 8.61
C THR A 99 -8.10 7.21 9.80
N GLY A 100 -8.66 8.38 9.55
CA GLY A 100 -9.17 9.27 10.59
C GLY A 100 -10.21 8.60 11.49
N GLY A 101 -11.03 7.69 10.93
CA GLY A 101 -11.98 6.86 11.63
C GLY A 101 -11.36 5.74 12.48
N GLY A 102 -10.05 5.50 12.36
CA GLY A 102 -9.32 4.48 13.13
C GLY A 102 -9.24 3.11 12.47
N GLU A 103 -9.75 2.93 11.27
CA GLU A 103 -9.59 1.69 10.50
C GLU A 103 -8.16 1.59 9.98
N TRP A 104 -7.58 0.38 10.07
CA TRP A 104 -6.34 0.03 9.40
C TRP A 104 -6.64 -0.73 8.12
N ILE A 105 -6.02 -0.30 7.03
CA ILE A 105 -6.22 -0.84 5.69
C ILE A 105 -4.87 -1.24 5.12
N TRP A 106 -4.83 -2.42 4.51
CA TRP A 106 -3.72 -2.92 3.72
C TRP A 106 -4.14 -3.13 2.28
N ARG A 107 -3.43 -2.52 1.34
CA ARG A 107 -3.65 -2.62 -0.10
C ARG A 107 -2.37 -3.14 -0.75
N PRO A 108 -2.26 -4.46 -1.01
CA PRO A 108 -1.12 -5.01 -1.78
C PRO A 108 -0.95 -4.29 -3.11
N LEU A 109 0.29 -4.01 -3.50
CA LEU A 109 0.60 -3.39 -4.78
C LEU A 109 0.43 -4.39 -5.93
N CYS A 110 0.26 -3.84 -7.13
CA CYS A 110 0.18 -4.61 -8.37
C CYS A 110 0.94 -3.88 -9.47
N ASN A 111 1.30 -4.62 -10.51
CA ASN A 111 1.78 -4.10 -11.78
C ASN A 111 0.70 -4.28 -12.84
N PRO A 112 -0.29 -3.38 -12.94
CA PRO A 112 -1.44 -3.56 -13.82
C PRO A 112 -1.07 -3.43 -15.29
N PRO A 113 -1.86 -3.99 -16.23
CA PRO A 113 -1.60 -3.85 -17.67
C PRO A 113 -1.81 -2.42 -18.20
N HIS A 114 -2.56 -1.60 -17.46
CA HIS A 114 -2.86 -0.20 -17.78
C HIS A 114 -2.71 0.67 -16.55
N LEU A 115 -2.43 1.95 -16.74
CA LEU A 115 -2.35 2.92 -15.65
C LEU A 115 -3.57 2.79 -14.73
N ARG A 116 -3.32 2.54 -13.45
CA ARG A 116 -4.33 2.46 -12.42
C ARG A 116 -4.18 3.63 -11.46
N PHE A 117 -5.30 4.23 -11.14
CA PHE A 117 -5.38 5.35 -10.23
C PHE A 117 -6.48 5.13 -9.20
N ASN A 118 -6.10 4.99 -7.94
CA ASN A 118 -7.01 4.72 -6.85
C ASN A 118 -7.09 5.92 -5.90
N MET A 119 -8.29 6.12 -5.32
CA MET A 119 -8.55 7.17 -4.33
C MET A 119 -9.24 6.55 -3.11
N PHE A 120 -8.60 6.64 -1.96
CA PHE A 120 -9.15 6.20 -0.68
C PHE A 120 -9.56 7.45 0.09
N VAL A 121 -10.86 7.77 0.03
CA VAL A 121 -11.43 8.98 0.64
C VAL A 121 -11.38 8.87 2.15
N ASP A 122 -10.91 9.93 2.80
CA ASP A 122 -10.79 10.00 4.25
C ASP A 122 -10.90 11.44 4.76
N GLU A 123 -11.03 11.59 6.06
CA GLU A 123 -10.99 12.88 6.76
C GLU A 123 -10.00 12.77 7.93
N ASN A 124 -8.99 13.65 7.93
CA ASN A 124 -7.92 13.65 8.94
C ASN A 124 -7.23 12.30 9.08
N PRO A 125 -6.56 11.79 8.02
CA PRO A 125 -5.84 10.53 8.09
C PRO A 125 -4.81 10.59 9.22
N ARG A 126 -4.65 9.49 9.95
CA ARG A 126 -3.65 9.37 11.01
C ARG A 126 -2.28 9.00 10.46
N GLY A 127 -2.24 8.41 9.27
CA GLY A 127 -1.02 8.13 8.54
C GLY A 127 -1.25 7.18 7.37
N PHE A 128 -0.29 7.15 6.47
CA PHE A 128 -0.23 6.20 5.36
C PHE A 128 1.21 5.97 4.93
N GLY A 129 1.47 4.89 4.23
CA GLY A 129 2.83 4.63 3.75
C GLY A 129 2.95 3.42 2.85
N LEU A 130 4.04 3.40 2.10
CA LEU A 130 4.46 2.25 1.31
C LEU A 130 5.40 1.39 2.16
N LEU A 131 5.00 0.14 2.40
CA LEU A 131 5.69 -0.75 3.33
C LEU A 131 6.22 -1.98 2.62
N GLN A 132 7.44 -2.40 2.98
CA GLN A 132 7.98 -3.70 2.66
C GLN A 132 7.80 -4.58 3.90
N ARG A 133 6.78 -5.42 3.92
CA ARG A 133 6.46 -6.33 5.03
C ARG A 133 7.17 -7.68 4.91
N ASP A 134 7.32 -8.14 3.66
CA ASP A 134 8.07 -9.36 3.40
C ASP A 134 9.57 -9.10 3.52
N ARG A 135 10.19 -9.78 4.48
CA ARG A 135 11.60 -9.65 4.84
C ARG A 135 12.35 -10.96 4.65
N ASN A 136 11.77 -11.91 3.92
CA ASN A 136 12.41 -13.19 3.70
C ASN A 136 13.23 -13.16 2.40
N PHE A 137 14.54 -13.32 2.52
CA PHE A 137 15.43 -13.39 1.36
C PHE A 137 15.00 -14.48 0.36
N ASP A 138 14.47 -15.62 0.83
CA ASP A 138 14.06 -16.71 -0.05
C ASP A 138 12.94 -16.33 -1.03
N HIS A 139 12.17 -15.30 -0.72
CA HIS A 139 11.11 -14.81 -1.61
C HIS A 139 11.66 -13.93 -2.74
N TYR A 140 12.83 -13.33 -2.59
CA TYR A 140 13.46 -12.44 -3.58
C TYR A 140 14.62 -13.07 -4.31
N GLN A 141 15.50 -13.79 -3.57
CA GLN A 141 16.75 -14.37 -4.07
C GLN A 141 17.71 -13.34 -4.69
N ASP A 142 17.55 -12.07 -4.36
CA ASP A 142 18.37 -10.98 -4.91
C ASP A 142 19.53 -10.64 -3.99
N ASP A 143 20.73 -11.06 -4.39
CA ASP A 143 21.99 -10.81 -3.68
C ASP A 143 22.73 -9.53 -4.14
N GLY A 144 22.11 -8.76 -5.04
CA GLY A 144 22.63 -7.49 -5.55
C GLY A 144 22.03 -6.26 -4.89
N VAL A 145 20.71 -6.17 -4.83
CA VAL A 145 20.00 -5.00 -4.31
C VAL A 145 19.20 -5.27 -3.03
N PHE A 146 19.05 -6.55 -2.63
CA PHE A 146 18.47 -6.95 -1.35
C PHE A 146 17.10 -6.35 -1.05
N TYR A 147 16.10 -6.67 -1.86
CA TYR A 147 14.73 -6.14 -1.72
C TYR A 147 14.12 -6.39 -0.34
N GLU A 148 14.44 -7.49 0.33
CA GLU A 148 13.97 -7.79 1.69
C GLU A 148 14.47 -6.77 2.74
N LYS A 149 15.50 -5.97 2.40
CA LYS A 149 16.10 -4.94 3.28
C LYS A 149 15.59 -3.53 2.98
N ARG A 150 14.77 -3.34 1.94
CA ARG A 150 14.24 -2.03 1.58
C ARG A 150 13.44 -1.41 2.73
N PRO A 151 13.62 -0.12 3.04
CA PRO A 151 12.90 0.51 4.14
C PRO A 151 11.41 0.69 3.82
N CYS A 152 10.59 0.64 4.84
CA CYS A 152 9.25 1.20 4.80
C CYS A 152 9.34 2.73 4.81
N LEU A 153 8.39 3.39 4.14
CA LEU A 153 8.17 4.83 4.27
C LEU A 153 6.78 5.07 4.82
N TRP A 154 6.69 5.77 5.96
CA TRP A 154 5.43 6.16 6.59
C TRP A 154 5.31 7.67 6.68
N VAL A 155 4.14 8.20 6.32
CA VAL A 155 3.77 9.62 6.41
C VAL A 155 2.79 9.79 7.56
N GLU A 156 3.13 10.65 8.51
CA GLU A 156 2.30 11.01 9.66
C GLU A 156 1.98 12.50 9.63
N PRO A 157 0.72 12.92 9.45
CA PRO A 157 0.32 14.31 9.58
C PRO A 157 0.59 14.86 10.98
N LYS A 158 1.15 16.08 11.09
CA LYS A 158 1.37 16.78 12.37
C LYS A 158 0.09 17.44 12.89
N SER A 159 -0.90 17.65 12.04
CA SER A 159 -2.21 18.23 12.35
C SER A 159 -3.27 17.60 11.46
N GLY A 160 -4.55 17.94 11.70
CA GLY A 160 -5.63 17.47 10.82
C GLY A 160 -5.49 18.06 9.41
N TRP A 161 -5.46 17.18 8.40
CA TRP A 161 -5.38 17.57 6.99
C TRP A 161 -6.76 17.77 6.34
N GLY A 162 -7.84 17.63 7.12
CA GLY A 162 -9.21 17.79 6.64
C GLY A 162 -9.65 16.66 5.73
N LYS A 163 -10.64 16.96 4.87
CA LYS A 163 -11.18 16.02 3.89
C LYS A 163 -10.28 15.90 2.67
N GLY A 164 -10.10 14.68 2.17
CA GLY A 164 -9.30 14.41 0.99
C GLY A 164 -9.25 12.93 0.67
N SER A 165 -8.15 12.49 0.09
CA SER A 165 -7.93 11.07 -0.19
C SER A 165 -6.45 10.74 -0.20
N VAL A 166 -6.10 9.55 0.28
CA VAL A 166 -4.85 8.90 -0.09
C VAL A 166 -5.01 8.40 -1.52
N GLN A 167 -4.10 8.79 -2.40
CA GLN A 167 -4.12 8.39 -3.80
C GLN A 167 -2.96 7.44 -4.05
N LEU A 168 -3.25 6.37 -4.81
CA LEU A 168 -2.27 5.38 -5.25
C LEU A 168 -2.28 5.33 -6.76
N VAL A 169 -1.11 5.52 -7.36
CA VAL A 169 -0.87 5.41 -8.81
C VAL A 169 0.02 4.20 -9.05
N GLU A 170 -0.45 3.27 -9.85
CA GLU A 170 0.28 2.09 -10.30
C GLU A 170 0.45 2.19 -11.83
N ILE A 171 1.69 2.42 -12.26
CA ILE A 171 2.06 2.59 -13.68
C ILE A 171 2.53 1.23 -14.21
N PRO A 172 2.06 0.76 -15.39
CA PRO A 172 2.58 -0.47 -15.97
C PRO A 172 4.09 -0.41 -16.19
N THR A 173 4.80 -1.44 -15.76
CA THR A 173 6.22 -1.60 -16.07
C THR A 173 6.51 -3.01 -16.60
N VAL A 174 7.59 -3.14 -17.35
CA VAL A 174 8.10 -4.42 -17.85
C VAL A 174 9.34 -4.88 -17.08
N ASP A 175 9.95 -3.96 -16.32
CA ASP A 175 11.15 -4.21 -15.54
C ASP A 175 11.25 -3.27 -14.33
N GLU A 176 12.35 -3.37 -13.59
CA GLU A 176 12.65 -2.63 -12.36
C GLU A 176 13.35 -1.27 -12.59
N THR A 177 13.43 -0.79 -13.84
CA THR A 177 14.28 0.36 -14.18
C THR A 177 13.76 1.72 -13.75
N PHE A 178 12.50 1.82 -13.32
CA PHE A 178 11.93 3.05 -12.79
C PHE A 178 10.85 2.81 -11.72
N ASP A 179 10.72 3.77 -10.84
CA ASP A 179 9.69 3.76 -9.81
C ASP A 179 8.30 3.92 -10.44
N ASN A 180 7.54 2.84 -10.49
CA ASN A 180 6.23 2.79 -11.12
C ASN A 180 5.06 2.95 -10.13
N ILE A 181 5.35 3.14 -8.85
CA ILE A 181 4.37 3.28 -7.78
C ILE A 181 4.50 4.66 -7.14
N VAL A 182 3.38 5.36 -6.98
CA VAL A 182 3.33 6.63 -6.26
C VAL A 182 2.11 6.67 -5.35
N ALA A 183 2.31 7.04 -4.08
CA ALA A 183 1.23 7.32 -3.14
C ALA A 183 1.38 8.72 -2.54
N PHE A 184 0.27 9.41 -2.30
CA PHE A 184 0.26 10.75 -1.71
C PHE A 184 -1.12 11.12 -1.17
N TRP A 185 -1.18 12.10 -0.28
CA TRP A 185 -2.44 12.72 0.11
C TRP A 185 -2.83 13.84 -0.87
N ASN A 186 -4.11 13.86 -1.26
CA ASN A 186 -4.68 14.92 -2.07
C ASN A 186 -5.87 15.56 -1.32
N PRO A 187 -5.77 16.84 -0.91
CA PRO A 187 -6.87 17.54 -0.28
C PRO A 187 -8.11 17.62 -1.20
N GLN A 188 -9.30 17.51 -0.61
CA GLN A 188 -10.55 17.68 -1.37
C GLN A 188 -10.71 19.11 -1.87
N ALA A 189 -10.35 20.10 -1.06
CA ALA A 189 -10.35 21.50 -1.45
C ALA A 189 -9.20 21.74 -2.44
N LYS A 190 -9.54 22.23 -3.64
CA LYS A 190 -8.56 22.55 -4.67
C LYS A 190 -7.88 23.87 -4.36
N PRO A 191 -6.56 23.91 -4.24
CA PRO A 191 -5.83 25.15 -3.99
C PRO A 191 -6.04 26.20 -5.07
N GLN A 192 -6.31 27.43 -4.65
CA GLN A 192 -6.55 28.58 -5.53
C GLN A 192 -5.41 29.59 -5.42
N PRO A 193 -5.18 30.42 -6.47
CA PRO A 193 -4.20 31.49 -6.42
C PRO A 193 -4.46 32.43 -5.22
N GLY A 194 -3.37 32.85 -4.56
CA GLY A 194 -3.42 33.76 -3.42
C GLY A 194 -3.73 33.08 -2.07
N GLN A 195 -3.94 31.78 -2.05
CA GLN A 195 -4.03 31.02 -0.80
C GLN A 195 -2.65 30.69 -0.26
N GLU A 196 -2.55 30.60 1.06
CA GLU A 196 -1.42 30.00 1.77
C GLU A 196 -1.82 28.63 2.27
N LEU A 197 -1.02 27.61 1.98
CA LEU A 197 -1.21 26.24 2.45
C LEU A 197 -0.06 25.85 3.35
N LEU A 198 -0.33 25.75 4.63
CA LEU A 198 0.63 25.31 5.63
C LEU A 198 0.40 23.82 5.90
N MET A 199 1.39 22.99 5.57
CA MET A 199 1.31 21.55 5.73
C MET A 199 2.50 21.05 6.54
N GLY A 200 2.21 20.36 7.64
CA GLY A 200 3.23 19.72 8.47
C GLY A 200 3.02 18.19 8.52
N TYR A 201 4.09 17.44 8.39
CA TYR A 201 4.08 15.99 8.50
C TYR A 201 5.45 15.44 8.88
N ARG A 202 5.49 14.19 9.32
CA ARG A 202 6.72 13.43 9.53
C ARG A 202 6.81 12.29 8.55
N LEU A 203 8.00 12.05 8.06
CA LEU A 203 8.36 10.84 7.33
C LEU A 203 9.21 9.96 8.23
N TYR A 204 8.87 8.67 8.27
CA TYR A 204 9.63 7.66 9.00
C TYR A 204 10.16 6.63 8.01
N TRP A 205 11.49 6.49 7.98
CA TRP A 205 12.19 5.52 7.14
C TRP A 205 12.83 4.45 8.02
N GLY A 206 12.40 3.21 7.89
CA GLY A 206 12.92 2.12 8.70
C GLY A 206 12.33 0.77 8.33
N ALA A 207 12.70 -0.26 9.06
CA ALA A 207 12.18 -1.61 8.82
C ALA A 207 10.66 -1.72 9.09
N HIS A 208 10.14 -0.89 10.00
CA HIS A 208 8.73 -0.89 10.39
C HIS A 208 8.20 0.54 10.53
N PRO A 209 6.90 0.77 10.30
CA PRO A 209 6.27 2.07 10.58
C PRO A 209 6.25 2.35 12.10
N PRO A 210 6.15 3.63 12.51
CA PRO A 210 6.13 4.02 13.93
C PRO A 210 4.86 3.56 14.68
N ALA A 211 3.81 3.24 13.94
CA ALA A 211 2.54 2.74 14.45
C ALA A 211 2.08 1.55 13.63
N SER A 212 1.43 0.61 14.28
CA SER A 212 0.84 -0.57 13.66
C SER A 212 -0.52 -0.87 14.25
N SER A 213 -1.36 -1.58 13.50
CA SER A 213 -2.65 -2.05 13.99
C SER A 213 -2.46 -2.94 15.23
N PRO A 214 -3.29 -2.81 16.28
CA PRO A 214 -3.35 -3.80 17.35
C PRO A 214 -3.99 -5.12 16.89
N LEU A 215 -4.65 -5.13 15.73
CA LEU A 215 -5.24 -6.31 15.11
C LEU A 215 -4.17 -7.07 14.31
N ALA A 216 -4.54 -8.27 13.85
CA ALA A 216 -3.66 -9.04 12.98
C ALA A 216 -3.44 -8.34 11.63
N HIS A 217 -2.25 -8.57 11.05
CA HIS A 217 -1.82 -8.00 9.79
C HIS A 217 -1.91 -9.02 8.65
N CYS A 218 -2.15 -8.54 7.44
CA CYS A 218 -1.93 -9.31 6.22
C CYS A 218 -0.42 -9.56 6.05
N MET A 219 -0.04 -10.82 5.99
CA MET A 219 1.35 -11.26 5.85
C MET A 219 1.66 -11.64 4.41
N ALA A 220 0.66 -12.13 3.66
CA ALA A 220 0.83 -12.61 2.31
C ALA A 220 -0.49 -12.59 1.55
N THR A 221 -0.40 -12.35 0.24
CA THR A 221 -1.52 -12.45 -0.69
C THR A 221 -1.09 -13.28 -1.89
N ARG A 222 -1.65 -14.49 -2.03
CA ARG A 222 -1.34 -15.37 -3.15
C ARG A 222 -2.56 -15.55 -4.03
N THR A 223 -2.33 -15.57 -5.33
CA THR A 223 -3.41 -15.71 -6.32
C THR A 223 -3.12 -16.83 -7.30
N GLY A 224 -4.17 -17.37 -7.89
CA GLY A 224 -4.05 -18.45 -8.88
C GLY A 224 -5.39 -18.94 -9.39
N LEU A 225 -5.34 -19.97 -10.22
CA LEU A 225 -6.55 -20.59 -10.77
C LEU A 225 -7.38 -21.24 -9.65
N GLY A 226 -8.67 -20.94 -9.59
CA GLY A 226 -9.62 -21.47 -8.63
C GLY A 226 -10.03 -22.92 -8.90
N GLY A 227 -11.02 -23.40 -8.14
CA GLY A 227 -11.58 -24.75 -8.24
C GLY A 227 -11.08 -25.71 -7.16
N ILE A 228 -11.62 -26.92 -7.13
CA ILE A 228 -11.27 -27.94 -6.15
C ILE A 228 -10.15 -28.82 -6.70
N VAL A 229 -9.07 -28.95 -5.93
CA VAL A 229 -7.92 -29.79 -6.31
C VAL A 229 -8.38 -31.23 -6.54
N GLY A 230 -7.96 -31.82 -7.65
CA GLY A 230 -8.33 -33.21 -8.03
C GLY A 230 -9.71 -33.33 -8.70
N GLN A 231 -10.43 -32.23 -8.89
CA GLN A 231 -11.71 -32.23 -9.63
C GLN A 231 -11.59 -31.41 -10.92
N LYS A 232 -12.34 -31.85 -11.95
CA LYS A 232 -12.44 -31.09 -13.19
C LYS A 232 -13.18 -29.79 -12.96
N ARG A 233 -12.59 -28.67 -13.43
CA ARG A 233 -13.22 -27.35 -13.35
C ARG A 233 -14.33 -27.23 -14.38
N SER A 234 -15.48 -26.70 -13.97
CA SER A 234 -16.63 -26.44 -14.84
C SER A 234 -16.65 -25.04 -15.44
N HIS A 235 -15.99 -24.10 -14.80
CA HIS A 235 -15.91 -22.68 -15.18
C HIS A 235 -14.60 -22.07 -14.69
N PHE A 236 -14.30 -20.88 -15.19
CA PHE A 236 -13.16 -20.09 -14.75
C PHE A 236 -13.49 -19.36 -13.43
N SER A 237 -12.61 -19.52 -12.46
CA SER A 237 -12.57 -18.72 -11.24
C SER A 237 -11.12 -18.42 -10.87
N TRP A 238 -10.89 -17.32 -10.16
CA TRP A 238 -9.57 -16.93 -9.69
C TRP A 238 -9.52 -17.00 -8.17
N ARG A 239 -8.55 -17.73 -7.64
CA ARG A 239 -8.36 -17.95 -6.22
C ARG A 239 -7.53 -16.88 -5.59
N PHE A 240 -7.95 -16.45 -4.41
CA PHE A 240 -7.20 -15.63 -3.49
C PHE A 240 -6.96 -16.39 -2.20
N ALA A 241 -5.72 -16.41 -1.74
CA ALA A 241 -5.32 -16.93 -0.45
C ALA A 241 -4.60 -15.80 0.31
N VAL A 242 -5.26 -15.25 1.33
CA VAL A 242 -4.78 -14.11 2.12
C VAL A 242 -4.44 -14.59 3.51
N ASP A 243 -3.19 -14.43 3.91
CA ASP A 243 -2.66 -14.89 5.17
C ASP A 243 -2.59 -13.74 6.18
N PHE A 244 -3.14 -13.96 7.37
CA PHE A 244 -3.14 -13.00 8.47
C PHE A 244 -2.46 -13.59 9.69
N ALA A 245 -1.62 -12.78 10.37
CA ALA A 245 -0.99 -13.15 11.62
C ALA A 245 -0.92 -11.97 12.61
N GLY A 246 -0.71 -12.31 13.89
CA GLY A 246 -0.69 -11.31 14.96
C GLY A 246 -2.04 -11.19 15.70
N GLY A 247 -2.17 -10.15 16.51
CA GLY A 247 -3.36 -9.94 17.33
C GLY A 247 -3.78 -11.18 18.11
N GLU A 248 -5.06 -11.48 18.12
CA GLU A 248 -5.63 -12.66 18.82
C GLU A 248 -5.57 -13.96 17.99
N LEU A 249 -5.13 -13.91 16.71
CA LEU A 249 -5.23 -15.06 15.81
C LEU A 249 -4.40 -16.27 16.26
N ALA A 250 -3.24 -16.04 16.88
CA ALA A 250 -2.40 -17.13 17.37
C ALA A 250 -3.07 -17.94 18.48
N ALA A 251 -3.86 -17.31 19.33
CA ALA A 251 -4.64 -17.97 20.38
C ALA A 251 -5.84 -18.70 19.79
N LEU A 252 -6.57 -18.05 18.89
CA LEU A 252 -7.74 -18.62 18.22
C LEU A 252 -7.37 -19.83 17.33
N ALA A 253 -6.20 -19.82 16.71
CA ALA A 253 -5.73 -20.95 15.89
C ALA A 253 -5.48 -22.25 16.69
N LYS A 254 -5.31 -22.14 18.00
CA LYS A 254 -5.16 -23.29 18.91
C LYS A 254 -6.49 -23.78 19.51
N ASP A 255 -7.53 -22.98 19.40
CA ASP A 255 -8.84 -23.32 19.96
C ASP A 255 -9.71 -23.99 18.88
N PRO A 256 -9.99 -25.31 18.97
CA PRO A 256 -10.81 -26.02 17.98
C PRO A 256 -12.29 -25.56 17.99
N LYS A 257 -12.72 -24.80 18.98
CA LYS A 257 -14.08 -24.23 19.08
C LYS A 257 -14.16 -22.82 18.52
N ALA A 258 -13.03 -22.19 18.20
CA ALA A 258 -13.00 -20.84 17.65
C ALA A 258 -13.73 -20.79 16.29
N LYS A 259 -14.65 -19.84 16.16
CA LYS A 259 -15.36 -19.56 14.90
C LYS A 259 -14.83 -18.25 14.34
N VAL A 260 -13.89 -18.35 13.43
CA VAL A 260 -13.37 -17.22 12.69
C VAL A 260 -14.02 -17.20 11.32
N GLU A 261 -14.55 -16.05 10.93
CA GLU A 261 -15.28 -15.86 9.69
C GLU A 261 -14.50 -14.88 8.77
N ALA A 262 -14.46 -15.21 7.49
CA ALA A 262 -14.03 -14.27 6.44
C ALA A 262 -15.21 -13.37 6.05
N VAL A 263 -15.09 -12.07 6.31
CA VAL A 263 -16.06 -11.06 5.84
C VAL A 263 -15.58 -10.54 4.51
N LEU A 264 -16.23 -10.98 3.44
CA LEU A 264 -15.82 -10.73 2.06
C LEU A 264 -16.90 -9.93 1.33
N GLN A 265 -16.47 -8.88 0.64
CA GLN A 265 -17.30 -8.07 -0.25
C GLN A 265 -16.58 -7.90 -1.59
N VAL A 266 -17.32 -8.01 -2.69
CA VAL A 266 -16.84 -7.79 -4.05
C VAL A 266 -17.76 -6.80 -4.75
N SER A 267 -17.20 -5.92 -5.58
CA SER A 267 -17.98 -4.92 -6.32
C SER A 267 -18.83 -5.53 -7.43
N ARG A 268 -18.40 -6.69 -7.96
CA ARG A 268 -19.11 -7.45 -9.02
C ARG A 268 -18.60 -8.89 -9.06
N GLY A 269 -19.33 -9.75 -9.75
CA GLY A 269 -19.06 -11.19 -9.79
C GLY A 269 -19.63 -11.93 -8.58
N THR A 270 -19.26 -13.20 -8.46
CA THR A 270 -19.68 -14.08 -7.35
C THR A 270 -18.48 -14.73 -6.71
N THR A 271 -18.60 -15.09 -5.43
CA THR A 271 -17.53 -15.75 -4.68
C THR A 271 -17.91 -17.16 -4.30
N GLU A 272 -16.97 -18.08 -4.41
CA GLU A 272 -17.11 -19.49 -4.09
C GLU A 272 -16.01 -19.92 -3.12
N ILE A 273 -16.21 -21.06 -2.44
CA ILE A 273 -15.20 -21.70 -1.57
C ILE A 273 -14.65 -20.74 -0.52
N VAL A 274 -15.51 -19.85 0.02
CA VAL A 274 -15.09 -18.88 1.04
C VAL A 274 -14.80 -19.60 2.36
N SER A 275 -13.61 -19.43 2.89
CA SER A 275 -13.20 -20.05 4.14
C SER A 275 -12.21 -19.18 4.92
N ALA A 276 -12.19 -19.33 6.24
CA ALA A 276 -11.12 -18.89 7.12
C ALA A 276 -10.63 -20.11 7.91
N ARG A 277 -9.36 -20.45 7.77
CA ARG A 277 -8.79 -21.65 8.38
C ARG A 277 -7.54 -21.33 9.17
N PRO A 278 -7.30 -21.98 10.33
CA PRO A 278 -6.03 -21.86 11.02
C PRO A 278 -4.85 -22.23 10.10
N LEU A 279 -3.81 -21.41 10.16
CA LEU A 279 -2.53 -21.64 9.49
C LEU A 279 -1.45 -21.69 10.59
N HIS A 280 -1.13 -22.93 11.03
CA HIS A 280 -0.31 -23.14 12.22
C HIS A 280 1.13 -22.69 12.04
N GLU A 281 1.68 -22.82 10.81
CA GLU A 281 3.03 -22.40 10.44
C GLU A 281 3.23 -20.89 10.66
N LEU A 282 2.19 -20.10 10.42
CA LEU A 282 2.20 -18.65 10.57
C LEU A 282 1.68 -18.21 11.96
N LYS A 283 1.16 -19.15 12.77
CA LYS A 283 0.41 -18.84 14.00
C LYS A 283 -0.74 -17.85 13.75
N GLY A 284 -1.45 -18.06 12.67
CA GLY A 284 -2.46 -17.16 12.14
C GLY A 284 -3.60 -17.89 11.44
N TYR A 285 -4.20 -17.21 10.48
CA TYR A 285 -5.30 -17.73 9.68
C TYR A 285 -5.11 -17.42 8.20
N ARG A 286 -5.54 -18.34 7.33
CA ARG A 286 -5.69 -18.11 5.89
C ARG A 286 -7.17 -17.90 5.58
N ALA A 287 -7.50 -16.73 5.03
CA ALA A 287 -8.73 -16.53 4.30
C ALA A 287 -8.53 -17.00 2.85
N MET A 288 -9.47 -17.77 2.33
CA MET A 288 -9.40 -18.25 0.95
C MET A 288 -10.77 -18.16 0.30
N PHE A 289 -10.81 -17.73 -0.95
CA PHE A 289 -12.02 -17.67 -1.75
C PHE A 289 -11.67 -17.74 -3.24
N ASP A 290 -12.63 -18.17 -4.03
CA ASP A 290 -12.57 -18.10 -5.49
C ASP A 290 -13.51 -17.00 -5.97
N LEU A 291 -13.07 -16.18 -6.91
CA LEU A 291 -13.86 -15.12 -7.53
C LEU A 291 -14.19 -15.50 -8.97
N VAL A 292 -15.48 -15.56 -9.26
CA VAL A 292 -16.01 -15.79 -10.61
C VAL A 292 -16.36 -14.45 -11.23
N PRO A 293 -15.73 -14.03 -12.33
CA PRO A 293 -16.09 -12.79 -13.00
C PRO A 293 -17.52 -12.87 -13.55
N PRO A 294 -18.28 -11.74 -13.56
CA PRO A 294 -19.69 -11.76 -13.91
C PRO A 294 -19.95 -11.94 -15.43
N ASP A 295 -18.93 -11.68 -16.24
CA ASP A 295 -18.99 -11.67 -17.70
C ASP A 295 -17.61 -11.93 -18.32
N GLU A 296 -17.52 -11.90 -19.64
CA GLU A 296 -16.27 -12.07 -20.39
C GLU A 296 -15.36 -10.82 -20.39
N GLY A 297 -15.82 -9.71 -19.84
CA GLY A 297 -15.10 -8.44 -19.80
C GLY A 297 -13.89 -8.46 -18.86
N THR A 298 -13.07 -7.43 -19.00
CA THR A 298 -11.87 -7.19 -18.20
C THR A 298 -12.04 -6.04 -17.21
N GLN A 299 -13.30 -5.70 -16.89
CA GLN A 299 -13.55 -4.64 -15.93
C GLN A 299 -13.07 -5.04 -14.53
N GLN A 300 -12.38 -4.13 -13.90
CA GLN A 300 -11.85 -4.26 -12.56
C GLN A 300 -12.93 -4.65 -11.54
N ILE A 301 -12.54 -5.50 -10.60
CA ILE A 301 -13.35 -5.94 -9.47
C ILE A 301 -12.64 -5.51 -8.19
N ASP A 302 -13.31 -4.70 -7.38
CA ASP A 302 -12.81 -4.30 -6.07
C ASP A 302 -13.22 -5.35 -5.04
N ILE A 303 -12.29 -5.69 -4.16
CA ILE A 303 -12.45 -6.72 -3.15
C ILE A 303 -12.08 -6.15 -1.79
N ARG A 304 -12.93 -6.39 -0.79
CA ARG A 304 -12.70 -6.04 0.61
C ARG A 304 -12.82 -7.28 1.47
N LEU A 305 -11.84 -7.55 2.31
CA LEU A 305 -11.76 -8.71 3.17
C LEU A 305 -11.21 -8.34 4.55
N PHE A 306 -11.80 -8.90 5.58
CA PHE A 306 -11.21 -8.97 6.93
C PHE A 306 -11.72 -10.20 7.66
N LEU A 307 -11.03 -10.62 8.71
CA LEU A 307 -11.48 -11.70 9.58
C LEU A 307 -12.19 -11.13 10.81
N ARG A 308 -13.22 -11.83 11.26
CA ARG A 308 -13.92 -11.51 12.52
C ARG A 308 -14.25 -12.76 13.33
N ALA A 309 -14.42 -12.57 14.64
CA ALA A 309 -15.05 -13.56 15.52
C ALA A 309 -16.00 -12.85 16.48
N ASN A 310 -17.14 -13.46 16.78
CA ASN A 310 -18.15 -12.92 17.69
C ASN A 310 -18.55 -11.47 17.35
N GLY A 311 -18.62 -11.13 16.06
CA GLY A 311 -18.98 -9.81 15.56
C GLY A 311 -17.86 -8.76 15.64
N LYS A 312 -16.69 -9.07 16.21
CA LYS A 312 -15.56 -8.14 16.33
C LYS A 312 -14.50 -8.40 15.24
N PRO A 313 -13.93 -7.36 14.62
CA PRO A 313 -12.82 -7.53 13.67
C PRO A 313 -11.59 -8.06 14.39
N LEU A 314 -10.88 -8.98 13.74
CA LEU A 314 -9.64 -9.59 14.22
C LEU A 314 -8.42 -9.11 13.43
N THR A 315 -8.64 -8.60 12.23
CA THR A 315 -7.57 -8.19 11.30
C THR A 315 -7.77 -6.77 10.82
N GLU A 316 -6.71 -6.17 10.31
CA GLU A 316 -6.84 -5.02 9.42
C GLU A 316 -7.71 -5.38 8.21
N THR A 317 -8.22 -4.37 7.51
CA THR A 317 -8.98 -4.56 6.27
C THR A 317 -7.99 -4.73 5.11
N TRP A 318 -8.08 -5.85 4.41
CA TRP A 318 -7.39 -6.09 3.16
C TRP A 318 -8.26 -5.60 2.00
N LEU A 319 -7.72 -4.71 1.16
CA LEU A 319 -8.33 -4.25 -0.08
C LEU A 319 -7.52 -4.74 -1.27
N TYR A 320 -8.21 -5.13 -2.33
CA TYR A 320 -7.56 -5.54 -3.57
C TYR A 320 -8.38 -5.14 -4.78
N GLN A 321 -7.69 -4.94 -5.89
CA GLN A 321 -8.31 -4.69 -7.17
C GLN A 321 -7.82 -5.71 -8.18
N TRP A 322 -8.73 -6.56 -8.61
CA TRP A 322 -8.42 -7.59 -9.59
C TRP A 322 -9.00 -7.23 -10.96
N THR A 323 -8.18 -7.34 -11.99
CA THR A 323 -8.61 -7.23 -13.39
C THR A 323 -8.68 -8.63 -13.96
N PRO A 324 -9.88 -9.16 -14.28
CA PRO A 324 -10.00 -10.46 -14.91
C PRO A 324 -9.24 -10.48 -16.26
N PRO A 325 -8.53 -11.55 -16.59
CA PRO A 325 -7.91 -11.68 -17.90
C PRO A 325 -9.01 -11.71 -19.00
N PRO A 326 -8.66 -11.39 -20.25
CA PRO A 326 -9.57 -11.56 -21.39
C PRO A 326 -10.13 -12.97 -21.46
N ALA A 327 -11.37 -13.14 -21.94
CA ALA A 327 -12.02 -14.45 -22.02
C ALA A 327 -11.18 -15.51 -22.75
N SER A 328 -10.45 -15.09 -23.79
CA SER A 328 -9.54 -15.97 -24.56
C SER A 328 -8.36 -16.51 -23.75
N GLU A 329 -8.02 -15.88 -22.63
CA GLU A 329 -6.92 -16.28 -21.73
C GLU A 329 -7.42 -17.06 -20.51
N ARG A 330 -8.73 -17.13 -20.27
CA ARG A 330 -9.36 -17.82 -19.13
C ARG A 330 -9.34 -19.33 -19.33
N LYS A 331 -8.18 -19.93 -19.15
CA LYS A 331 -8.00 -21.38 -19.27
C LYS A 331 -8.53 -22.09 -18.02
N ILE A 332 -9.20 -23.20 -18.24
CA ILE A 332 -9.58 -24.17 -17.20
C ILE A 332 -8.89 -25.50 -17.55
N TYR A 333 -8.16 -26.04 -16.60
CA TYR A 333 -7.40 -27.28 -16.77
C TYR A 333 -8.07 -28.43 -16.01
#